data_a05833b8aad6a819abe31bec06aed347
#
_entry.id   a05833b8aad6a819abe31bec06aed347
#
_cell.length_a   1.000
_cell.length_b   1.000
_cell.length_c   1.000
_cell.angle_alpha   90.00
_cell.angle_beta   90.00
_cell.angle_gamma   90.00
#
_symmetry.space_group_name_H-M   'P 1'
#
loop_
_entity.id
_entity.type
_entity.pdbx_description
1 polymer ?
#
loop_
_entity_poly.entity_id
_entity_poly.type
_entity_poly.pdbx_seq_one_letter_code
_entity_poly.pdbx_strand_id
1 'polypeptide(L)'
;MREHRPVIALDFPSFKAVKEFLALFPAEESLYLKVGMELYYATGPEIVSYLKGLGHSVFLDLKLHDIPNTVKSAMKVLSQLGVDMTNVHAAGGVEMMKAAREGLGSQAKLIAVTQLTSTSEAQMQDFQNIQTSLQESVIHYAKKTAEAGLDGVVCSAQEVQVIKQATNPDFICLTPGIRPVGAAVGDQKRVMTPADAYQIGSDYIVVGRPITQAEDPVVAYHAIKDEWNQD
;
A
#
# COMPACT_ATOMS: atom_id res chain seq x y z
N MET A 1 -13.48 6.42 4.15
CA MET A 1 -13.05 6.95 5.50
C MET A 1 -11.55 6.82 5.59
N ARG A 2 -10.85 7.92 5.90
CA ARG A 2 -9.37 7.94 5.99
C ARG A 2 -8.86 7.12 7.17
N GLU A 3 -7.76 6.38 6.98
CA GLU A 3 -7.04 5.73 8.07
C GLU A 3 -6.14 6.75 8.78
N HIS A 4 -6.28 6.87 10.09
CA HIS A 4 -5.53 7.84 10.90
C HIS A 4 -4.13 7.35 11.29
N ARG A 5 -3.85 6.06 11.16
CA ARG A 5 -2.53 5.47 11.42
C ARG A 5 -1.72 5.44 10.15
N PRO A 6 -0.53 6.06 10.09
CA PRO A 6 0.42 5.81 9.00
C PRO A 6 0.70 4.30 8.90
N VAL A 7 0.72 3.77 7.68
CA VAL A 7 1.09 2.37 7.44
C VAL A 7 2.60 2.26 7.45
N ILE A 8 3.16 1.53 8.42
CA ILE A 8 4.62 1.33 8.55
C ILE A 8 5.05 0.21 7.61
N ALA A 9 5.96 0.49 6.68
CA ALA A 9 6.55 -0.54 5.83
C ALA A 9 7.62 -1.32 6.60
N LEU A 10 7.34 -2.59 6.91
CA LEU A 10 8.27 -3.51 7.56
C LEU A 10 9.22 -4.14 6.53
N ASP A 11 10.10 -3.32 5.96
CA ASP A 11 11.09 -3.78 5.00
C ASP A 11 12.33 -4.29 5.76
N PHE A 12 12.14 -5.37 6.55
CA PHE A 12 13.15 -6.03 7.36
C PHE A 12 13.50 -7.42 6.79
N PRO A 13 14.77 -7.85 6.90
CA PRO A 13 15.24 -9.10 6.31
C PRO A 13 14.83 -10.34 7.12
N SER A 14 14.29 -10.21 8.32
CA SER A 14 13.99 -11.35 9.19
C SER A 14 12.88 -11.08 10.21
N PHE A 15 12.28 -12.15 10.66
CA PHE A 15 11.28 -12.13 11.74
C PHE A 15 11.84 -11.57 13.05
N LYS A 16 13.12 -11.87 13.36
CA LYS A 16 13.79 -11.34 14.55
C LYS A 16 13.83 -9.82 14.53
N ALA A 17 14.25 -9.23 13.42
CA ALA A 17 14.32 -7.77 13.28
C ALA A 17 12.94 -7.10 13.44
N VAL A 18 11.87 -7.73 12.94
CA VAL A 18 10.50 -7.24 13.17
C VAL A 18 10.14 -7.24 14.65
N LYS A 19 10.45 -8.33 15.39
CA LYS A 19 10.17 -8.42 16.81
C LYS A 19 10.92 -7.36 17.61
N GLU A 20 12.19 -7.14 17.29
CA GLU A 20 13.02 -6.11 17.92
C GLU A 20 12.47 -4.70 17.67
N PHE A 21 12.03 -4.43 16.45
CA PHE A 21 11.41 -3.16 16.09
C PHE A 21 10.08 -2.95 16.84
N LEU A 22 9.19 -3.93 16.85
CA LEU A 22 7.89 -3.82 17.51
C LEU A 22 7.99 -3.71 19.03
N ALA A 23 9.02 -4.28 19.64
CA ALA A 23 9.26 -4.18 21.07
C ALA A 23 9.59 -2.74 21.54
N LEU A 24 9.87 -1.81 20.63
CA LEU A 24 10.06 -0.40 20.94
C LEU A 24 8.73 0.33 21.22
N PHE A 25 7.63 -0.17 20.66
CA PHE A 25 6.30 0.43 20.80
C PHE A 25 5.57 -0.07 22.05
N PRO A 26 4.70 0.77 22.67
CA PRO A 26 3.81 0.30 23.73
C PRO A 26 2.97 -0.89 23.28
N ALA A 27 2.80 -1.89 24.15
CA ALA A 27 2.10 -3.13 23.81
C ALA A 27 0.61 -2.91 23.45
N GLU A 28 0.01 -1.86 24.00
CA GLU A 28 -1.38 -1.46 23.73
C GLU A 28 -1.55 -0.66 22.42
N GLU A 29 -0.46 -0.23 21.78
CA GLU A 29 -0.54 0.56 20.57
C GLU A 29 -0.81 -0.30 19.34
N SER A 30 -2.01 -0.18 18.78
CA SER A 30 -2.37 -0.87 17.54
C SER A 30 -1.81 -0.13 16.33
N LEU A 31 -0.82 -0.71 15.67
CA LEU A 31 -0.19 -0.17 14.46
C LEU A 31 -0.87 -0.71 13.19
N TYR A 32 -0.68 -0.01 12.06
CA TYR A 32 -0.97 -0.54 10.73
C TYR A 32 0.35 -0.89 10.04
N LEU A 33 0.57 -2.15 9.72
CA LEU A 33 1.87 -2.68 9.30
C LEU A 33 1.78 -3.27 7.89
N LYS A 34 2.69 -2.85 7.01
CA LYS A 34 2.82 -3.42 5.66
C LYS A 34 3.91 -4.49 5.65
N VAL A 35 3.52 -5.71 5.31
CA VAL A 35 4.44 -6.82 5.03
C VAL A 35 4.64 -6.91 3.53
N GLY A 36 5.85 -6.58 3.07
CA GLY A 36 6.25 -6.68 1.66
C GLY A 36 6.78 -8.07 1.29
N MET A 37 7.15 -8.23 0.01
CA MET A 37 7.60 -9.50 -0.56
C MET A 37 8.83 -10.07 0.17
N GLU A 38 9.85 -9.24 0.45
CA GLU A 38 11.08 -9.69 1.11
C GLU A 38 10.78 -10.38 2.44
N LEU A 39 10.10 -9.68 3.34
CA LEU A 39 9.76 -10.20 4.66
C LEU A 39 8.85 -11.43 4.57
N TYR A 40 7.83 -11.38 3.69
CA TYR A 40 6.90 -12.50 3.54
C TYR A 40 7.58 -13.76 3.01
N TYR A 41 8.45 -13.63 2.01
CA TYR A 41 9.20 -14.78 1.47
C TYR A 41 10.25 -15.32 2.44
N ALA A 42 10.80 -14.46 3.29
CA ALA A 42 11.75 -14.89 4.32
C ALA A 42 11.07 -15.60 5.51
N THR A 43 9.79 -15.32 5.79
CA THR A 43 9.13 -15.74 7.03
C THR A 43 7.86 -16.57 6.83
N GLY A 44 7.31 -16.60 5.61
CA GLY A 44 6.04 -17.25 5.32
C GLY A 44 4.82 -16.55 5.97
N PRO A 45 3.67 -17.25 6.03
CA PRO A 45 2.42 -16.70 6.58
C PRO A 45 2.46 -16.46 8.08
N GLU A 46 3.42 -17.04 8.80
CA GLU A 46 3.55 -16.90 10.27
C GLU A 46 3.71 -15.44 10.70
N ILE A 47 4.35 -14.61 9.87
CA ILE A 47 4.50 -13.19 10.19
C ILE A 47 3.13 -12.49 10.29
N VAL A 48 2.18 -12.81 9.39
CA VAL A 48 0.84 -12.23 9.42
C VAL A 48 0.12 -12.65 10.69
N SER A 49 0.14 -13.96 11.02
CA SER A 49 -0.49 -14.50 12.24
C SER A 49 0.09 -13.87 13.50
N TYR A 50 1.39 -13.65 13.54
CA TYR A 50 2.07 -13.01 14.67
C TYR A 50 1.60 -11.56 14.84
N LEU A 51 1.61 -10.76 13.77
CA LEU A 51 1.20 -9.36 13.81
C LEU A 51 -0.28 -9.21 14.19
N LYS A 52 -1.14 -10.05 13.62
CA LYS A 52 -2.57 -10.10 13.98
C LYS A 52 -2.79 -10.51 15.44
N GLY A 53 -2.00 -11.45 15.95
CA GLY A 53 -2.03 -11.88 17.35
C GLY A 53 -1.65 -10.78 18.36
N LEU A 54 -0.85 -9.79 17.92
CA LEU A 54 -0.52 -8.59 18.69
C LEU A 54 -1.57 -7.47 18.56
N GLY A 55 -2.65 -7.66 17.80
CA GLY A 55 -3.71 -6.67 17.63
C GLY A 55 -3.43 -5.60 16.56
N HIS A 56 -2.41 -5.81 15.73
CA HIS A 56 -2.09 -4.89 14.64
C HIS A 56 -2.97 -5.12 13.40
N SER A 57 -3.14 -4.07 12.58
CA SER A 57 -3.69 -4.20 11.23
C SER A 57 -2.57 -4.54 10.24
N VAL A 58 -2.85 -5.40 9.26
CA VAL A 58 -1.86 -5.88 8.30
C VAL A 58 -2.27 -5.58 6.86
N PHE A 59 -1.42 -4.84 6.15
CA PHE A 59 -1.43 -4.74 4.70
C PHE A 59 -0.40 -5.72 4.12
N LEU A 60 -0.86 -6.80 3.49
CA LEU A 60 0.01 -7.77 2.83
C LEU A 60 0.23 -7.36 1.38
N ASP A 61 1.42 -6.80 1.12
CA ASP A 61 1.78 -6.11 -0.13
C ASP A 61 2.60 -7.03 -1.07
N LEU A 62 1.93 -8.02 -1.67
CA LEU A 62 2.55 -9.01 -2.57
C LEU A 62 2.34 -8.74 -4.06
N LYS A 63 1.45 -7.81 -4.42
CA LYS A 63 1.21 -7.37 -5.79
C LYS A 63 0.94 -8.54 -6.76
N LEU A 64 -0.07 -9.37 -6.43
CA LEU A 64 -0.38 -10.56 -7.23
C LEU A 64 -0.67 -10.20 -8.69
N HIS A 65 -0.06 -10.95 -9.60
CA HIS A 65 -0.22 -10.76 -11.04
C HIS A 65 -0.01 -12.10 -11.75
N ASP A 66 -1.10 -12.77 -12.09
CA ASP A 66 -1.11 -14.07 -12.76
C ASP A 66 -2.48 -14.24 -13.47
N ILE A 67 -2.73 -15.39 -14.10
CA ILE A 67 -4.02 -15.71 -14.68
C ILE A 67 -5.12 -15.71 -13.60
N PRO A 68 -6.39 -15.40 -13.95
CA PRO A 68 -7.48 -15.18 -12.99
C PRO A 68 -7.64 -16.31 -11.96
N ASN A 69 -7.59 -17.57 -12.39
CA ASN A 69 -7.79 -18.71 -11.48
C ASN A 69 -6.66 -18.84 -10.43
N THR A 70 -5.42 -18.59 -10.81
CA THR A 70 -4.27 -18.61 -9.90
C THR A 70 -4.40 -17.52 -8.84
N VAL A 71 -4.74 -16.29 -9.27
CA VAL A 71 -4.93 -15.15 -8.35
C VAL A 71 -6.12 -15.40 -7.42
N LYS A 72 -7.24 -15.93 -7.93
CA LYS A 72 -8.40 -16.30 -7.10
C LYS A 72 -8.01 -17.30 -5.99
N SER A 73 -7.26 -18.33 -6.36
CA SER A 73 -6.83 -19.37 -5.42
C SER A 73 -5.86 -18.81 -4.35
N ALA A 74 -4.91 -17.96 -4.76
CA ALA A 74 -4.02 -17.27 -3.83
C ALA A 74 -4.80 -16.36 -2.88
N MET A 75 -5.75 -15.56 -3.38
CA MET A 75 -6.58 -14.68 -2.56
C MET A 75 -7.44 -15.43 -1.53
N LYS A 76 -7.90 -16.66 -1.83
CA LYS A 76 -8.57 -17.51 -0.85
C LYS A 76 -7.65 -17.86 0.33
N VAL A 77 -6.37 -18.10 0.06
CA VAL A 77 -5.37 -18.35 1.13
C VAL A 77 -5.19 -17.08 1.95
N LEU A 78 -5.03 -15.92 1.30
CA LEU A 78 -4.84 -14.64 1.99
C LEU A 78 -6.06 -14.26 2.85
N SER A 79 -7.28 -14.57 2.42
CA SER A 79 -8.48 -14.33 3.23
C SER A 79 -8.48 -15.10 4.55
N GLN A 80 -7.89 -16.29 4.57
CA GLN A 80 -7.78 -17.14 5.78
C GLN A 80 -6.71 -16.63 6.76
N LEU A 81 -5.74 -15.82 6.29
CA LEU A 81 -4.71 -15.21 7.14
C LEU A 81 -5.23 -14.02 7.95
N GLY A 82 -6.44 -13.53 7.66
CA GLY A 82 -7.04 -12.40 8.38
C GLY A 82 -6.36 -11.05 8.11
N VAL A 83 -5.79 -10.88 6.91
CA VAL A 83 -5.21 -9.59 6.49
C VAL A 83 -6.31 -8.52 6.40
N ASP A 84 -5.97 -7.27 6.69
CA ASP A 84 -6.92 -6.15 6.61
C ASP A 84 -6.90 -5.50 5.21
N MET A 85 -5.80 -5.63 4.49
CA MET A 85 -5.64 -5.16 3.12
C MET A 85 -4.65 -6.04 2.35
N THR A 86 -4.90 -6.21 1.05
CA THR A 86 -3.93 -6.79 0.11
C THR A 86 -4.08 -6.17 -1.28
N ASN A 87 -3.19 -6.52 -2.21
CA ASN A 87 -3.19 -5.91 -3.52
C ASN A 87 -2.88 -6.87 -4.68
N VAL A 88 -3.22 -6.39 -5.86
CA VAL A 88 -2.86 -6.97 -7.16
C VAL A 88 -2.26 -5.90 -8.06
N HIS A 89 -1.71 -6.26 -9.21
CA HIS A 89 -1.44 -5.30 -10.29
C HIS A 89 -2.67 -5.08 -11.16
N ALA A 90 -3.05 -3.82 -11.44
CA ALA A 90 -4.15 -3.49 -12.35
C ALA A 90 -3.90 -3.97 -13.79
N ALA A 91 -2.62 -4.05 -14.18
CA ALA A 91 -2.19 -4.56 -15.49
C ALA A 91 -2.59 -6.03 -15.75
N GLY A 92 -2.98 -6.80 -14.73
CA GLY A 92 -3.54 -8.14 -14.89
C GLY A 92 -4.94 -8.17 -15.52
N GLY A 93 -5.59 -7.00 -15.66
CA GLY A 93 -6.88 -6.86 -16.32
C GLY A 93 -8.09 -7.10 -15.43
N VAL A 94 -9.26 -6.72 -15.94
CA VAL A 94 -10.53 -6.72 -15.19
C VAL A 94 -10.90 -8.12 -14.71
N GLU A 95 -10.74 -9.15 -15.53
CA GLU A 95 -11.10 -10.52 -15.17
C GLU A 95 -10.23 -11.09 -14.04
N MET A 96 -8.91 -10.76 -14.05
CA MET A 96 -8.02 -11.14 -12.95
C MET A 96 -8.41 -10.41 -11.65
N MET A 97 -8.73 -9.12 -11.72
CA MET A 97 -9.15 -8.33 -10.56
C MET A 97 -10.47 -8.79 -9.98
N LYS A 98 -11.47 -9.12 -10.82
CA LYS A 98 -12.74 -9.73 -10.38
C LYS A 98 -12.50 -11.08 -9.68
N ALA A 99 -11.67 -11.93 -10.27
CA ALA A 99 -11.30 -13.22 -9.69
C ALA A 99 -10.56 -13.06 -8.35
N ALA A 100 -9.70 -12.03 -8.23
CA ALA A 100 -9.07 -11.68 -6.98
C ALA A 100 -10.08 -11.30 -5.89
N ARG A 101 -11.06 -10.45 -6.23
CA ARG A 101 -12.13 -10.05 -5.31
C ARG A 101 -12.98 -11.26 -4.89
N GLU A 102 -13.33 -12.12 -5.83
CA GLU A 102 -14.09 -13.34 -5.54
C GLU A 102 -13.33 -14.27 -4.58
N GLY A 103 -12.01 -14.40 -4.76
CA GLY A 103 -11.17 -15.21 -3.88
C GLY A 103 -11.01 -14.62 -2.49
N LEU A 104 -10.79 -13.31 -2.37
CA LEU A 104 -10.57 -12.61 -1.08
C LEU A 104 -11.88 -12.44 -0.29
N GLY A 105 -13.01 -12.28 -0.97
CA GLY A 105 -14.28 -11.91 -0.34
C GLY A 105 -14.30 -10.44 0.07
N SER A 106 -15.17 -10.08 1.03
CA SER A 106 -15.41 -8.70 1.49
C SER A 106 -14.76 -8.36 2.84
N GLN A 107 -14.05 -9.30 3.46
CA GLN A 107 -13.49 -9.11 4.81
C GLN A 107 -12.25 -8.23 4.84
N ALA A 108 -11.53 -8.15 3.73
CA ALA A 108 -10.33 -7.33 3.59
C ALA A 108 -10.46 -6.36 2.41
N LYS A 109 -9.75 -5.22 2.52
CA LYS A 109 -9.62 -4.30 1.40
C LYS A 109 -8.74 -4.91 0.30
N LEU A 110 -9.21 -4.80 -0.95
CA LEU A 110 -8.44 -5.18 -2.12
C LEU A 110 -8.20 -3.98 -3.01
N ILE A 111 -6.94 -3.62 -3.18
CA ILE A 111 -6.54 -2.48 -4.01
C ILE A 111 -5.64 -2.92 -5.16
N ALA A 112 -5.53 -2.14 -6.22
CA ALA A 112 -4.67 -2.46 -7.35
C ALA A 112 -3.54 -1.44 -7.52
N VAL A 113 -2.34 -1.91 -7.83
CA VAL A 113 -1.24 -1.04 -8.24
C VAL A 113 -1.49 -0.57 -9.66
N THR A 114 -1.52 0.75 -9.87
CA THR A 114 -1.67 1.36 -11.20
C THR A 114 -0.37 1.29 -11.98
N GLN A 115 0.45 2.34 -11.94
CA GLN A 115 1.83 2.33 -12.40
C GLN A 115 2.76 2.44 -11.18
N LEU A 116 3.87 1.74 -11.18
CA LEU A 116 4.85 1.85 -10.09
C LEU A 116 5.37 3.29 -10.01
N THR A 117 5.55 3.81 -8.80
CA THR A 117 6.04 5.18 -8.58
C THR A 117 7.46 5.42 -9.13
N SER A 118 8.19 4.33 -9.42
CA SER A 118 9.49 4.36 -10.10
C SER A 118 9.39 4.41 -11.62
N THR A 119 8.23 4.08 -12.22
CA THR A 119 8.03 4.08 -13.68
C THR A 119 7.91 5.51 -14.18
N SER A 120 8.77 5.90 -15.12
CA SER A 120 8.63 7.14 -15.87
C SER A 120 7.73 6.95 -17.10
N GLU A 121 7.19 8.05 -17.63
CA GLU A 121 6.40 8.01 -18.87
C GLU A 121 7.17 7.38 -20.02
N ALA A 122 8.43 7.78 -20.22
CA ALA A 122 9.28 7.21 -21.26
C ALA A 122 9.48 5.69 -21.10
N GLN A 123 9.69 5.19 -19.86
CA GLN A 123 9.79 3.74 -19.60
C GLN A 123 8.46 3.01 -19.87
N MET A 124 7.33 3.61 -19.54
CA MET A 124 6.01 3.06 -19.83
C MET A 124 5.76 2.97 -21.33
N GLN A 125 6.06 4.03 -22.05
CA GLN A 125 5.88 4.10 -23.51
C GLN A 125 6.79 3.12 -24.25
N ASP A 126 8.06 3.05 -23.89
CA ASP A 126 9.05 2.18 -24.53
C ASP A 126 8.83 0.70 -24.16
N PHE A 127 8.85 0.37 -22.88
CA PHE A 127 8.86 -1.03 -22.42
C PHE A 127 7.47 -1.67 -22.38
N GLN A 128 6.44 -0.93 -21.91
CA GLN A 128 5.07 -1.45 -21.84
C GLN A 128 4.28 -1.22 -23.13
N ASN A 129 4.84 -0.45 -24.08
CA ASN A 129 4.20 -0.07 -25.35
C ASN A 129 2.85 0.64 -25.16
N ILE A 130 2.73 1.44 -24.09
CA ILE A 130 1.56 2.27 -23.79
C ILE A 130 1.83 3.69 -24.31
N GLN A 131 1.12 4.10 -25.37
CA GLN A 131 1.41 5.35 -26.09
C GLN A 131 0.73 6.60 -25.50
N THR A 132 -0.04 6.45 -24.41
CA THR A 132 -0.66 7.56 -23.69
C THR A 132 0.31 8.20 -22.71
N SER A 133 -0.10 9.32 -22.09
CA SER A 133 0.63 9.87 -20.96
C SER A 133 0.55 8.94 -19.74
N LEU A 134 1.52 9.08 -18.82
CA LEU A 134 1.53 8.33 -17.56
C LEU A 134 0.25 8.57 -16.76
N GLN A 135 -0.21 9.81 -16.71
CA GLN A 135 -1.45 10.18 -16.01
C GLN A 135 -2.69 9.52 -16.64
N GLU A 136 -2.80 9.49 -17.95
CA GLU A 136 -3.92 8.81 -18.65
C GLU A 136 -3.90 7.30 -18.37
N SER A 137 -2.72 6.67 -18.37
CA SER A 137 -2.58 5.27 -18.02
C SER A 137 -3.04 4.98 -16.57
N VAL A 138 -2.62 5.83 -15.62
CA VAL A 138 -3.03 5.71 -14.21
C VAL A 138 -4.55 5.85 -14.06
N ILE A 139 -5.15 6.85 -14.69
CA ILE A 139 -6.61 7.06 -14.69
C ILE A 139 -7.34 5.86 -15.32
N HIS A 140 -6.83 5.33 -16.42
CA HIS A 140 -7.39 4.15 -17.07
C HIS A 140 -7.41 2.94 -16.13
N TYR A 141 -6.27 2.65 -15.49
CA TYR A 141 -6.17 1.55 -14.52
C TYR A 141 -7.08 1.76 -13.31
N ALA A 142 -7.18 2.98 -12.78
CA ALA A 142 -8.08 3.28 -11.67
C ALA A 142 -9.55 3.03 -12.02
N LYS A 143 -10.01 3.47 -13.20
CA LYS A 143 -11.37 3.20 -13.71
C LYS A 143 -11.62 1.70 -13.86
N LYS A 144 -10.67 0.94 -14.45
CA LYS A 144 -10.78 -0.51 -14.60
C LYS A 144 -10.76 -1.25 -13.27
N THR A 145 -10.03 -0.75 -12.30
CA THR A 145 -10.02 -1.27 -10.93
C THR A 145 -11.37 -1.07 -10.24
N ALA A 146 -11.97 0.11 -10.38
CA ALA A 146 -13.33 0.38 -9.87
C ALA A 146 -14.39 -0.48 -10.59
N GLU A 147 -14.31 -0.65 -11.92
CA GLU A 147 -15.18 -1.53 -12.72
C GLU A 147 -15.10 -3.00 -12.25
N ALA A 148 -13.92 -3.44 -11.83
CA ALA A 148 -13.70 -4.78 -11.30
C ALA A 148 -14.23 -4.98 -9.87
N GLY A 149 -14.71 -3.91 -9.19
CA GLY A 149 -15.25 -3.98 -7.84
C GLY A 149 -14.18 -4.03 -6.74
N LEU A 150 -12.99 -3.50 -6.99
CA LEU A 150 -11.95 -3.32 -5.99
C LEU A 150 -12.19 -2.01 -5.21
N ASP A 151 -11.61 -1.92 -4.01
CA ASP A 151 -11.83 -0.81 -3.08
C ASP A 151 -11.01 0.43 -3.44
N GLY A 152 -9.93 0.28 -4.21
CA GLY A 152 -9.05 1.40 -4.51
C GLY A 152 -7.76 1.02 -5.23
N VAL A 153 -6.80 1.93 -5.18
CA VAL A 153 -5.51 1.79 -5.86
C VAL A 153 -4.31 2.18 -4.98
N VAL A 154 -3.14 1.65 -5.33
CA VAL A 154 -1.84 2.22 -4.96
C VAL A 154 -1.42 3.17 -6.07
N CYS A 155 -1.17 4.43 -5.75
CA CYS A 155 -0.82 5.48 -6.69
C CYS A 155 0.16 6.49 -6.09
N SER A 156 0.75 7.34 -6.91
CA SER A 156 1.49 8.50 -6.41
C SER A 156 0.52 9.49 -5.76
N ALA A 157 0.97 10.18 -4.73
CA ALA A 157 0.20 11.25 -4.11
C ALA A 157 -0.27 12.32 -5.11
N GLN A 158 0.55 12.62 -6.12
CA GLN A 158 0.22 13.58 -7.19
C GLN A 158 -0.98 13.16 -8.06
N GLU A 159 -1.36 11.89 -8.04
CA GLU A 159 -2.41 11.30 -8.88
C GLU A 159 -3.77 11.20 -8.15
N VAL A 160 -3.80 11.43 -6.83
CA VAL A 160 -4.99 11.20 -5.98
C VAL A 160 -6.22 11.96 -6.47
N GLN A 161 -6.08 13.27 -6.72
CA GLN A 161 -7.22 14.11 -7.10
C GLN A 161 -7.82 13.67 -8.44
N VAL A 162 -6.99 13.40 -9.45
CA VAL A 162 -7.47 12.98 -10.78
C VAL A 162 -8.08 11.57 -10.74
N ILE A 163 -7.59 10.69 -9.87
CA ILE A 163 -8.17 9.36 -9.65
C ILE A 163 -9.55 9.48 -9.02
N LYS A 164 -9.70 10.25 -7.94
CA LYS A 164 -10.99 10.45 -7.26
C LYS A 164 -12.03 11.14 -8.17
N GLN A 165 -11.60 12.09 -9.00
CA GLN A 165 -12.47 12.69 -10.02
C GLN A 165 -12.90 11.70 -11.10
N ALA A 166 -12.04 10.77 -11.47
CA ALA A 166 -12.29 9.80 -12.52
C ALA A 166 -13.08 8.56 -12.04
N THR A 167 -13.16 8.34 -10.75
CA THR A 167 -13.84 7.20 -10.10
C THR A 167 -14.96 7.70 -9.18
N ASN A 168 -14.69 7.83 -7.89
CA ASN A 168 -15.59 8.45 -6.91
C ASN A 168 -14.80 8.90 -5.68
N PRO A 169 -15.35 9.79 -4.82
CA PRO A 169 -14.65 10.32 -3.65
C PRO A 169 -14.24 9.27 -2.61
N ASP A 170 -14.96 8.17 -2.51
CA ASP A 170 -14.70 7.09 -1.54
C ASP A 170 -13.72 6.04 -2.06
N PHE A 171 -13.31 6.14 -3.33
CA PHE A 171 -12.32 5.22 -3.93
C PHE A 171 -10.97 5.39 -3.26
N ILE A 172 -10.47 4.34 -2.63
CA ILE A 172 -9.26 4.40 -1.81
C ILE A 172 -8.03 4.73 -2.67
N CYS A 173 -7.30 5.76 -2.24
CA CYS A 173 -5.96 6.08 -2.74
C CYS A 173 -4.93 5.84 -1.63
N LEU A 174 -4.14 4.77 -1.75
CA LEU A 174 -3.02 4.49 -0.87
C LEU A 174 -1.75 5.01 -1.52
N THR A 175 -1.02 5.89 -0.81
CA THR A 175 0.13 6.60 -1.35
C THR A 175 1.42 6.25 -0.62
N PRO A 176 2.36 5.53 -1.29
CA PRO A 176 3.72 5.34 -0.81
C PRO A 176 4.60 6.56 -1.12
N GLY A 177 5.85 6.52 -0.64
CA GLY A 177 6.83 7.58 -0.94
C GLY A 177 6.66 8.83 -0.09
N ILE A 178 6.00 8.72 1.05
CA ILE A 178 5.81 9.82 1.99
C ILE A 178 7.08 10.06 2.80
N ARG A 179 7.45 11.33 2.91
CA ARG A 179 8.65 11.79 3.63
C ARG A 179 8.33 13.05 4.42
N PRO A 180 8.58 13.09 5.73
CA PRO A 180 8.54 14.32 6.52
C PRO A 180 9.50 15.37 5.95
N VAL A 181 9.26 16.63 6.26
CA VAL A 181 10.18 17.74 5.89
C VAL A 181 11.59 17.45 6.40
N GLY A 182 12.59 17.58 5.52
CA GLY A 182 13.99 17.33 5.87
C GLY A 182 14.46 15.89 5.84
N ALA A 183 13.57 14.91 5.64
CA ALA A 183 13.97 13.51 5.49
C ALA A 183 14.62 13.23 4.13
N ALA A 184 15.57 12.29 4.09
CA ALA A 184 16.27 11.90 2.86
C ALA A 184 15.29 11.31 1.82
N VAL A 185 15.38 11.79 0.59
CA VAL A 185 14.53 11.35 -0.55
C VAL A 185 14.80 9.89 -0.92
N GLY A 186 16.08 9.46 -0.86
CA GLY A 186 16.50 8.09 -1.18
C GLY A 186 16.21 7.72 -2.64
N ASP A 187 15.65 6.54 -2.84
CA ASP A 187 15.25 5.97 -4.15
C ASP A 187 13.89 6.46 -4.67
N GLN A 188 13.15 7.26 -3.88
CA GLN A 188 11.85 7.78 -4.27
C GLN A 188 11.98 8.99 -5.20
N LYS A 189 11.34 8.96 -6.36
CA LYS A 189 11.36 10.05 -7.36
C LYS A 189 10.24 11.08 -7.15
N ARG A 190 9.15 10.67 -6.51
CA ARG A 190 7.94 11.48 -6.30
C ARG A 190 7.60 11.43 -4.81
N VAL A 191 8.14 12.37 -4.04
CA VAL A 191 7.94 12.46 -2.59
C VAL A 191 6.93 13.53 -2.22
N MET A 192 6.25 13.35 -1.11
CA MET A 192 5.29 14.29 -0.54
C MET A 192 5.31 14.19 0.98
N THR A 193 5.00 15.29 1.68
CA THR A 193 4.90 15.26 3.13
C THR A 193 3.60 14.59 3.60
N PRO A 194 3.52 14.10 4.84
CA PRO A 194 2.25 13.61 5.41
C PRO A 194 1.14 14.66 5.34
N ALA A 195 1.43 15.93 5.69
CA ALA A 195 0.46 17.02 5.64
C ALA A 195 -0.05 17.29 4.21
N ASP A 196 0.85 17.31 3.21
CA ASP A 196 0.43 17.49 1.82
C ASP A 196 -0.41 16.31 1.34
N ALA A 197 -0.04 15.08 1.70
CA ALA A 197 -0.82 13.89 1.37
C ALA A 197 -2.22 13.91 2.00
N TYR A 198 -2.34 14.47 3.21
CA TYR A 198 -3.64 14.75 3.83
C TYR A 198 -4.47 15.72 2.99
N GLN A 199 -3.90 16.86 2.62
CA GLN A 199 -4.62 17.93 1.91
C GLN A 199 -5.11 17.52 0.53
N ILE A 200 -4.34 16.71 -0.20
CA ILE A 200 -4.75 16.21 -1.52
C ILE A 200 -5.77 15.08 -1.45
N GLY A 201 -6.10 14.55 -0.26
CA GLY A 201 -7.14 13.56 -0.05
C GLY A 201 -6.69 12.11 -0.17
N SER A 202 -5.41 11.79 0.10
CA SER A 202 -4.98 10.40 0.30
C SER A 202 -5.78 9.75 1.44
N ASP A 203 -6.09 8.45 1.31
CA ASP A 203 -6.81 7.71 2.35
C ASP A 203 -5.88 6.92 3.26
N TYR A 204 -4.74 6.50 2.72
CA TYR A 204 -3.66 5.80 3.42
C TYR A 204 -2.31 6.34 2.96
N ILE A 205 -1.38 6.49 3.89
CA ILE A 205 0.02 6.76 3.58
C ILE A 205 0.90 5.60 4.03
N VAL A 206 1.92 5.28 3.23
CA VAL A 206 2.92 4.25 3.57
C VAL A 206 4.26 4.91 3.82
N VAL A 207 4.80 4.70 5.02
CA VAL A 207 6.08 5.25 5.47
C VAL A 207 7.00 4.11 5.90
N GLY A 208 8.18 4.04 5.33
CA GLY A 208 9.22 3.05 5.67
C GLY A 208 10.36 3.69 6.48
N ARG A 209 11.51 3.87 5.82
CA ARG A 209 12.76 4.34 6.41
C ARG A 209 12.65 5.56 7.35
N PRO A 210 11.82 6.58 7.10
CA PRO A 210 11.64 7.68 8.05
C PRO A 210 11.20 7.26 9.45
N ILE A 211 10.57 6.09 9.58
CA ILE A 211 10.22 5.49 10.87
C ILE A 211 11.22 4.39 11.23
N THR A 212 11.43 3.40 10.33
CA THR A 212 12.18 2.18 10.66
C THR A 212 13.68 2.38 10.84
N GLN A 213 14.23 3.48 10.34
CA GLN A 213 15.65 3.85 10.45
C GLN A 213 15.86 5.16 11.25
N ALA A 214 14.82 5.66 11.91
CA ALA A 214 14.96 6.81 12.81
C ALA A 214 15.78 6.43 14.05
N GLU A 215 16.42 7.40 14.67
CA GLU A 215 17.11 7.22 15.96
C GLU A 215 16.12 6.76 17.05
N ASP A 216 14.92 7.35 17.05
CA ASP A 216 13.78 6.91 17.86
C ASP A 216 12.56 6.67 16.93
N PRO A 217 12.28 5.38 16.58
CA PRO A 217 11.15 5.04 15.71
C PRO A 217 9.78 5.41 16.27
N VAL A 218 9.59 5.39 17.59
CA VAL A 218 8.33 5.72 18.25
C VAL A 218 8.03 7.20 18.13
N VAL A 219 9.01 8.05 18.46
CA VAL A 219 8.91 9.50 18.29
C VAL A 219 8.67 9.86 16.83
N ALA A 220 9.40 9.24 15.90
CA ALA A 220 9.24 9.49 14.47
C ALA A 220 7.84 9.08 13.98
N TYR A 221 7.31 7.94 14.45
CA TYR A 221 5.96 7.50 14.09
C TYR A 221 4.89 8.48 14.57
N HIS A 222 4.95 8.93 15.82
CA HIS A 222 3.98 9.86 16.37
C HIS A 222 4.05 11.23 15.67
N ALA A 223 5.24 11.77 15.42
CA ALA A 223 5.39 13.01 14.68
C ALA A 223 4.76 12.93 13.27
N ILE A 224 4.96 11.80 12.56
CA ILE A 224 4.35 11.57 11.25
C ILE A 224 2.83 11.39 11.35
N LYS A 225 2.35 10.74 12.40
CA LYS A 225 0.92 10.54 12.66
C LYS A 225 0.21 11.87 12.93
N ASP A 226 0.82 12.74 13.74
CA ASP A 226 0.30 14.06 14.07
C ASP A 226 0.27 14.95 12.80
N GLU A 227 1.36 14.98 12.03
CA GLU A 227 1.40 15.68 10.74
C GLU A 227 0.35 15.15 9.75
N TRP A 228 0.15 13.83 9.69
CA TRP A 228 -0.87 13.18 8.84
C TRP A 228 -2.30 13.51 9.25
N ASN A 229 -2.57 13.68 10.54
CA ASN A 229 -3.90 14.03 11.06
C ASN A 229 -4.12 15.54 11.21
N GLN A 230 -3.08 16.34 11.04
CA GLN A 230 -3.07 17.78 11.26
C GLN A 230 -3.44 18.16 12.73
N ASP A 231 -2.98 17.34 13.68
CA ASP A 231 -3.15 17.55 15.12
C ASP A 231 -2.05 18.47 15.69
#